data_48e863f06dac573e99572ee4171dd216
#
_entry.id   48e863f06dac573e99572ee4171dd216
#
_cell.length_a   1.000
_cell.length_b   1.000
_cell.length_c   1.000
_cell.angle_alpha   90.00
_cell.angle_beta   90.00
_cell.angle_gamma   90.00
#
_symmetry.space_group_name_H-M   'P 1'
#
loop_
_entity.id
_entity.type
_entity.pdbx_description
1 polymer ?
#
loop_
_entity_poly.entity_id
_entity_poly.type
_entity_poly.pdbx_seq_one_letter_code
_entity_poly.pdbx_strand_id
1 'polypeptide(L)'
;MPYFDIDNGRLHYRRLGFGPALLLAFHGYGETADVFTVFEPHLQDKYTILSINLPHHGLSEWPKDTYLQPHHLSTLVAQAATLHGVARISLMGYSIGARVCLALLKAAPDKIDTVLLMAADGLSINPWYYFVTRTLIGRLLFRSFLAFPAASLQLASLLRRAHMISTSYYMLTTQVLQHNATREQLRLAWPCLSRLVYRPEYLRAVISRHSVKLLLFMGSRDRVLPPRLGRNFTNGLNSAHFFVLEKGHRIFDAANAAQIAKHLLQ
;
A
#
# COMPACT_ATOMS: atom_id res chain seq x y z
N MET A 1 13.88 18.89 5.45
CA MET A 1 13.40 17.60 4.94
C MET A 1 12.22 17.84 4.04
N PRO A 2 12.05 17.11 2.93
CA PRO A 2 10.96 17.36 1.99
C PRO A 2 9.63 16.80 2.49
N TYR A 3 8.57 17.62 2.43
CA TYR A 3 7.22 17.26 2.81
C TYR A 3 6.21 17.74 1.76
N PHE A 4 5.11 17.01 1.64
CA PHE A 4 3.88 17.51 1.05
C PHE A 4 2.94 17.94 2.17
N ASP A 5 2.53 19.18 2.17
CA ASP A 5 1.53 19.72 3.11
C ASP A 5 0.13 19.38 2.57
N ILE A 6 -0.61 18.59 3.35
CA ILE A 6 -1.92 18.06 2.96
C ILE A 6 -2.91 18.43 4.07
N ASP A 7 -3.68 19.48 3.89
CA ASP A 7 -4.58 20.05 4.91
C ASP A 7 -3.84 20.24 6.25
N ASN A 8 -4.24 19.49 7.29
CA ASN A 8 -3.64 19.56 8.63
C ASN A 8 -2.52 18.51 8.84
N GLY A 9 -2.13 17.77 7.80
CA GLY A 9 -1.09 16.75 7.86
C GLY A 9 0.07 17.05 6.93
N ARG A 10 1.19 16.39 7.17
CA ARG A 10 2.40 16.50 6.34
C ARG A 10 2.91 15.12 6.02
N LEU A 11 3.06 14.81 4.73
CA LEU A 11 3.64 13.56 4.26
C LEU A 11 5.11 13.78 3.91
N HIS A 12 5.98 13.19 4.70
CA HIS A 12 7.41 13.17 4.41
C HIS A 12 7.68 12.28 3.19
N TYR A 13 8.60 12.70 2.32
CA TYR A 13 9.06 11.86 1.23
C TYR A 13 10.58 11.83 1.13
N ARG A 14 11.10 10.74 0.59
CA ARG A 14 12.49 10.60 0.15
C ARG A 14 12.53 10.67 -1.37
N ARG A 15 13.40 11.52 -1.90
CA ARG A 15 13.66 11.60 -3.34
C ARG A 15 14.78 10.64 -3.69
N LEU A 16 14.56 9.81 -4.72
CA LEU A 16 15.51 8.87 -5.29
C LEU A 16 15.56 9.11 -6.81
N GLY A 17 16.77 9.02 -7.39
CA GLY A 17 16.94 9.24 -8.82
C GLY A 17 16.74 10.69 -9.29
N PHE A 18 16.92 10.89 -10.58
CA PHE A 18 16.94 12.22 -11.22
C PHE A 18 16.32 12.23 -12.64
N GLY A 19 15.70 11.13 -13.04
CA GLY A 19 15.07 11.01 -14.36
C GLY A 19 13.88 11.93 -14.57
N PRO A 20 13.49 12.19 -15.83
CA PRO A 20 12.45 13.17 -16.17
C PRO A 20 11.03 12.74 -15.84
N ALA A 21 10.76 11.45 -15.74
CA ALA A 21 9.45 10.93 -15.36
C ALA A 21 9.27 10.91 -13.84
N LEU A 22 8.06 11.17 -13.35
CA LEU A 22 7.77 11.14 -11.92
C LEU A 22 7.10 9.83 -11.52
N LEU A 23 7.63 9.21 -10.45
CA LEU A 23 7.09 7.99 -9.85
C LEU A 23 6.81 8.23 -8.36
N LEU A 24 5.54 8.16 -7.94
CA LEU A 24 5.19 8.17 -6.51
C LEU A 24 5.17 6.75 -5.98
N ALA A 25 5.94 6.49 -4.92
CA ALA A 25 6.06 5.15 -4.32
C ALA A 25 5.52 5.12 -2.89
N PHE A 26 4.71 4.09 -2.56
CA PHE A 26 4.03 3.92 -1.27
C PHE A 26 4.34 2.55 -0.68
N HIS A 27 4.95 2.55 0.51
CA HIS A 27 5.43 1.38 1.22
C HIS A 27 4.32 0.55 1.89
N GLY A 28 4.69 -0.64 2.39
CA GLY A 28 3.85 -1.52 3.18
C GLY A 28 3.69 -1.07 4.64
N TYR A 29 2.76 -1.72 5.35
CA TYR A 29 2.58 -1.47 6.78
C TYR A 29 3.87 -1.76 7.57
N GLY A 30 4.21 -0.87 8.50
CA GLY A 30 5.39 -1.00 9.36
C GLY A 30 6.73 -0.67 8.69
N GLU A 31 6.71 -0.21 7.44
CA GLU A 31 7.90 0.20 6.69
C GLU A 31 8.01 1.72 6.59
N THR A 32 9.04 2.18 5.90
CA THR A 32 9.25 3.60 5.60
C THR A 32 9.56 3.80 4.12
N ALA A 33 9.68 5.06 3.71
CA ALA A 33 10.10 5.45 2.36
C ALA A 33 11.41 4.79 1.90
N ASP A 34 12.27 4.37 2.83
CA ASP A 34 13.57 3.77 2.52
C ASP A 34 13.48 2.41 1.81
N VAL A 35 12.34 1.74 1.91
CA VAL A 35 12.15 0.41 1.33
C VAL A 35 12.35 0.37 -0.19
N PHE A 36 12.13 1.50 -0.86
CA PHE A 36 12.25 1.59 -2.32
C PHE A 36 13.65 1.99 -2.82
N THR A 37 14.62 2.20 -1.93
CA THR A 37 16.01 2.47 -2.32
C THR A 37 16.61 1.36 -3.19
N VAL A 38 16.14 0.14 -3.04
CA VAL A 38 16.57 -1.01 -3.87
C VAL A 38 16.24 -0.85 -5.35
N PHE A 39 15.29 0.02 -5.70
CA PHE A 39 14.92 0.31 -7.10
C PHE A 39 15.72 1.47 -7.70
N GLU A 40 16.35 2.31 -6.88
CA GLU A 40 17.05 3.50 -7.34
C GLU A 40 18.11 3.18 -8.41
N PRO A 41 19.02 2.18 -8.26
CA PRO A 41 20.03 1.88 -9.27
C PRO A 41 19.47 1.46 -10.64
N HIS A 42 18.21 1.02 -10.66
CA HIS A 42 17.57 0.48 -11.86
C HIS A 42 16.60 1.46 -12.53
N LEU A 43 16.19 2.52 -11.82
CA LEU A 43 15.17 3.46 -12.29
C LEU A 43 15.63 4.92 -12.31
N GLN A 44 16.77 5.26 -11.71
CA GLN A 44 17.23 6.63 -11.45
C GLN A 44 17.35 7.52 -12.68
N ASP A 45 17.69 6.96 -13.84
CA ASP A 45 17.90 7.73 -15.08
C ASP A 45 16.56 8.01 -15.80
N LYS A 46 15.56 7.16 -15.59
CA LYS A 46 14.22 7.31 -16.18
C LYS A 46 13.26 8.05 -15.26
N TYR A 47 13.35 7.79 -13.96
CA TYR A 47 12.41 8.29 -12.97
C TYR A 47 13.09 9.12 -11.88
N THR A 48 12.44 10.21 -11.51
CA THR A 48 12.53 10.76 -10.16
C THR A 48 11.47 10.07 -9.31
N ILE A 49 11.91 9.31 -8.31
CA ILE A 49 11.02 8.56 -7.42
C ILE A 49 10.81 9.37 -6.14
N LEU A 50 9.57 9.73 -5.85
CA LEU A 50 9.20 10.26 -4.55
C LEU A 50 8.61 9.11 -3.71
N SER A 51 9.45 8.55 -2.87
CA SER A 51 9.04 7.52 -1.92
C SER A 51 8.43 8.17 -0.69
N ILE A 52 7.13 7.94 -0.45
CA ILE A 52 6.32 8.67 0.52
C ILE A 52 6.10 7.83 1.76
N ASN A 53 6.38 8.38 2.93
CA ASN A 53 5.96 7.81 4.20
C ASN A 53 4.45 7.99 4.35
N LEU A 54 3.73 6.89 4.54
CA LEU A 54 2.29 6.92 4.79
C LEU A 54 1.97 7.63 6.12
N PRO A 55 0.72 8.10 6.32
CA PRO A 55 0.29 8.60 7.62
C PRO A 55 0.67 7.67 8.77
N HIS A 56 1.20 8.24 9.85
CA HIS A 56 1.69 7.54 11.05
C HIS A 56 2.90 6.60 10.81
N HIS A 57 3.65 6.81 9.71
CA HIS A 57 4.89 6.08 9.39
C HIS A 57 6.04 7.06 9.18
N GLY A 58 7.26 6.60 9.53
CA GLY A 58 8.48 7.37 9.34
C GLY A 58 8.39 8.77 9.94
N LEU A 59 8.72 9.78 9.14
CA LEU A 59 8.69 11.19 9.54
C LEU A 59 7.40 11.92 9.13
N SER A 60 6.38 11.21 8.62
CA SER A 60 5.09 11.83 8.30
C SER A 60 4.33 12.22 9.56
N GLU A 61 3.82 13.45 9.55
CA GLU A 61 3.01 14.03 10.62
C GLU A 61 1.54 13.99 10.18
N TRP A 62 0.71 13.21 10.86
CA TRP A 62 -0.70 13.10 10.54
C TRP A 62 -1.55 13.18 11.81
N PRO A 63 -2.63 13.99 11.82
CA PRO A 63 -3.47 14.13 13.01
C PRO A 63 -4.09 12.78 13.40
N LYS A 64 -4.11 12.53 14.72
CA LYS A 64 -4.79 11.35 15.26
C LYS A 64 -6.28 11.39 14.90
N ASP A 65 -6.87 10.22 14.72
CA ASP A 65 -8.29 10.04 14.40
C ASP A 65 -8.76 10.71 13.08
N THR A 66 -7.82 11.15 12.23
CA THR A 66 -8.10 11.72 10.91
C THR A 66 -7.87 10.69 9.80
N TYR A 67 -8.85 10.56 8.91
CA TYR A 67 -8.78 9.63 7.77
C TYR A 67 -8.03 10.26 6.59
N LEU A 68 -7.19 9.48 5.92
CA LEU A 68 -6.70 9.84 4.59
C LEU A 68 -7.87 9.68 3.61
N GLN A 69 -8.20 10.75 2.90
CA GLN A 69 -9.38 10.86 2.06
C GLN A 69 -9.02 11.09 0.58
N PRO A 70 -9.93 10.86 -0.38
CA PRO A 70 -9.67 11.06 -1.80
C PRO A 70 -9.17 12.47 -2.17
N HIS A 71 -9.67 13.53 -1.53
CA HIS A 71 -9.22 14.89 -1.81
C HIS A 71 -7.77 15.13 -1.38
N HIS A 72 -7.32 14.56 -0.24
CA HIS A 72 -5.91 14.60 0.17
C HIS A 72 -5.00 13.97 -0.91
N LEU A 73 -5.47 12.87 -1.52
CA LEU A 73 -4.75 12.19 -2.58
C LEU A 73 -4.70 13.01 -3.88
N SER A 74 -5.79 13.68 -4.24
CA SER A 74 -5.83 14.60 -5.39
C SER A 74 -4.87 15.76 -5.18
N THR A 75 -4.82 16.34 -3.98
CA THR A 75 -3.89 17.41 -3.60
C THR A 75 -2.43 16.93 -3.71
N LEU A 76 -2.13 15.73 -3.20
CA LEU A 76 -0.80 15.12 -3.30
C LEU A 76 -0.34 14.99 -4.75
N VAL A 77 -1.19 14.43 -5.62
CA VAL A 77 -0.89 14.30 -7.06
C VAL A 77 -0.65 15.64 -7.71
N ALA A 78 -1.50 16.64 -7.43
CA ALA A 78 -1.36 17.98 -7.99
C ALA A 78 -0.06 18.66 -7.56
N GLN A 79 0.28 18.62 -6.27
CA GLN A 79 1.53 19.16 -5.74
C GLN A 79 2.75 18.47 -6.35
N ALA A 80 2.75 17.13 -6.40
CA ALA A 80 3.85 16.36 -6.97
C ALA A 80 4.06 16.65 -8.46
N ALA A 81 2.97 16.68 -9.25
CA ALA A 81 3.01 16.97 -10.67
C ALA A 81 3.52 18.41 -10.94
N THR A 82 3.05 19.40 -10.17
CA THR A 82 3.49 20.80 -10.27
C THR A 82 4.97 20.93 -9.90
N LEU A 83 5.40 20.30 -8.80
CA LEU A 83 6.80 20.35 -8.33
C LEU A 83 7.78 19.84 -9.39
N HIS A 84 7.38 18.85 -10.19
CA HIS A 84 8.22 18.25 -11.23
C HIS A 84 7.89 18.69 -12.66
N GLY A 85 6.92 19.55 -12.85
CA GLY A 85 6.54 20.07 -14.17
C GLY A 85 6.01 19.01 -15.14
N VAL A 86 5.37 17.94 -14.62
CA VAL A 86 4.88 16.82 -15.42
C VAL A 86 3.35 16.81 -15.49
N ALA A 87 2.81 16.40 -16.64
CA ALA A 87 1.36 16.30 -16.82
C ALA A 87 0.78 15.00 -16.21
N ARG A 88 1.53 13.91 -16.26
CA ARG A 88 1.14 12.57 -15.78
C ARG A 88 2.26 11.98 -14.94
N ILE A 89 1.88 11.07 -14.06
CA ILE A 89 2.77 10.40 -13.10
C ILE A 89 2.56 8.89 -13.14
N SER A 90 3.59 8.17 -12.76
CA SER A 90 3.50 6.73 -12.48
C SER A 90 3.37 6.48 -10.97
N LEU A 91 2.75 5.37 -10.61
CA LEU A 91 2.58 4.94 -9.21
C LEU A 91 3.27 3.60 -8.96
N MET A 92 3.87 3.46 -7.78
CA MET A 92 4.41 2.19 -7.28
C MET A 92 3.87 1.94 -5.88
N GLY A 93 3.27 0.78 -5.63
CA GLY A 93 2.71 0.46 -4.33
C GLY A 93 3.02 -0.96 -3.86
N TYR A 94 3.40 -1.07 -2.59
CA TYR A 94 3.63 -2.35 -1.94
C TYR A 94 2.60 -2.59 -0.82
N SER A 95 1.97 -3.77 -0.81
CA SER A 95 1.01 -4.17 0.23
C SER A 95 -0.08 -3.11 0.44
N ILE A 96 -0.21 -2.50 1.62
CA ILE A 96 -1.17 -1.41 1.89
C ILE A 96 -0.89 -0.16 1.03
N GLY A 97 0.35 0.07 0.60
CA GLY A 97 0.70 1.13 -0.35
C GLY A 97 0.05 0.94 -1.72
N ALA A 98 -0.18 -0.31 -2.14
CA ALA A 98 -0.93 -0.60 -3.35
C ALA A 98 -2.39 -0.12 -3.26
N ARG A 99 -3.03 -0.23 -2.07
CA ARG A 99 -4.36 0.34 -1.82
C ARG A 99 -4.37 1.86 -2.00
N VAL A 100 -3.29 2.54 -1.55
CA VAL A 100 -3.13 3.99 -1.75
C VAL A 100 -3.00 4.31 -3.24
N CYS A 101 -2.21 3.55 -4.01
CA CYS A 101 -2.11 3.71 -5.46
C CYS A 101 -3.48 3.54 -6.16
N LEU A 102 -4.25 2.54 -5.78
CA LEU A 102 -5.60 2.32 -6.32
C LEU A 102 -6.57 3.47 -5.96
N ALA A 103 -6.41 4.05 -4.79
CA ALA A 103 -7.19 5.22 -4.37
C ALA A 103 -6.78 6.49 -5.12
N LEU A 104 -5.47 6.68 -5.38
CA LEU A 104 -4.94 7.76 -6.22
C LEU A 104 -5.45 7.65 -7.65
N LEU A 105 -5.42 6.44 -8.21
CA LEU A 105 -5.98 6.15 -9.53
C LEU A 105 -7.46 6.55 -9.62
N LYS A 106 -8.24 6.29 -8.57
CA LYS A 106 -9.64 6.77 -8.52
C LYS A 106 -9.74 8.28 -8.41
N ALA A 107 -8.88 8.92 -7.60
CA ALA A 107 -8.98 10.34 -7.28
C ALA A 107 -8.53 11.25 -8.44
N ALA A 108 -7.57 10.80 -9.24
CA ALA A 108 -6.98 11.58 -10.34
C ALA A 108 -6.58 10.70 -11.54
N PRO A 109 -7.54 9.96 -12.17
CA PRO A 109 -7.22 8.96 -13.18
C PRO A 109 -6.52 9.56 -14.42
N ASP A 110 -6.87 10.77 -14.82
CA ASP A 110 -6.27 11.44 -15.99
C ASP A 110 -4.79 11.83 -15.77
N LYS A 111 -4.36 11.87 -14.51
CA LYS A 111 -2.99 12.21 -14.14
C LYS A 111 -2.08 10.98 -14.02
N ILE A 112 -2.61 9.77 -14.19
CA ILE A 112 -1.86 8.53 -13.97
C ILE A 112 -1.75 7.77 -15.28
N ASP A 113 -0.53 7.37 -15.64
CA ASP A 113 -0.23 6.57 -16.84
C ASP A 113 0.07 5.11 -16.51
N THR A 114 0.87 4.87 -15.48
CA THR A 114 1.32 3.52 -15.13
C THR A 114 1.17 3.28 -13.62
N VAL A 115 0.71 2.11 -13.27
CA VAL A 115 0.59 1.66 -11.86
C VAL A 115 1.29 0.31 -11.69
N LEU A 116 2.36 0.29 -10.90
CA LEU A 116 3.05 -0.93 -10.50
C LEU A 116 2.64 -1.30 -9.07
N LEU A 117 2.03 -2.46 -8.91
CA LEU A 117 1.56 -2.97 -7.63
C LEU A 117 2.30 -4.25 -7.24
N MET A 118 2.73 -4.32 -6.00
CA MET A 118 3.51 -5.43 -5.44
C MET A 118 2.83 -5.99 -4.20
N ALA A 119 2.53 -7.30 -4.19
CA ALA A 119 1.78 -7.98 -3.11
C ALA A 119 0.56 -7.15 -2.67
N ALA A 120 -0.29 -6.80 -3.65
CA ALA A 120 -1.21 -5.69 -3.55
C ALA A 120 -2.40 -5.95 -2.63
N ASP A 121 -2.60 -5.05 -1.67
CA ASP A 121 -3.86 -4.89 -0.95
C ASP A 121 -4.81 -3.95 -1.72
N GLY A 122 -6.13 -4.14 -1.53
CA GLY A 122 -7.16 -3.36 -2.22
C GLY A 122 -7.73 -4.00 -3.49
N LEU A 123 -7.22 -5.18 -3.90
CA LEU A 123 -7.74 -5.94 -5.04
C LEU A 123 -9.07 -6.64 -4.75
N SER A 124 -9.45 -6.73 -3.49
CA SER A 124 -10.72 -7.25 -2.99
C SER A 124 -11.14 -6.53 -1.72
N ILE A 125 -12.43 -6.56 -1.41
CA ILE A 125 -12.92 -6.07 -0.13
C ILE A 125 -12.67 -7.15 0.92
N ASN A 126 -11.86 -6.83 1.93
CA ASN A 126 -11.67 -7.69 3.10
C ASN A 126 -12.76 -7.38 4.14
N PRO A 127 -13.73 -8.30 4.39
CA PRO A 127 -14.83 -8.05 5.32
C PRO A 127 -14.36 -7.82 6.75
N TRP A 128 -13.31 -8.53 7.18
CA TRP A 128 -12.72 -8.36 8.51
C TRP A 128 -12.11 -6.98 8.70
N TYR A 129 -11.28 -6.53 7.74
CA TYR A 129 -10.71 -5.18 7.77
C TYR A 129 -11.83 -4.11 7.79
N TYR A 130 -12.87 -4.28 6.97
CA TYR A 130 -14.02 -3.38 6.96
C TYR A 130 -14.71 -3.34 8.33
N PHE A 131 -14.97 -4.50 8.93
CA PHE A 131 -15.61 -4.62 10.25
C PHE A 131 -14.79 -3.88 11.32
N VAL A 132 -13.50 -4.21 11.49
CA VAL A 132 -12.66 -3.66 12.57
C VAL A 132 -12.33 -2.18 12.40
N THR A 133 -12.42 -1.63 11.18
CA THR A 133 -12.09 -0.22 10.94
C THR A 133 -13.28 0.70 10.75
N ARG A 134 -14.46 0.15 10.36
CA ARG A 134 -15.63 0.96 9.98
C ARG A 134 -16.85 0.83 10.87
N THR A 135 -16.98 -0.24 11.64
CA THR A 135 -18.12 -0.38 12.59
C THR A 135 -17.71 0.08 13.99
N LEU A 136 -18.67 0.54 14.78
CA LEU A 136 -18.42 0.94 16.18
C LEU A 136 -17.90 -0.24 17.01
N ILE A 137 -18.59 -1.38 16.93
CA ILE A 137 -18.24 -2.60 17.66
C ILE A 137 -16.88 -3.12 17.21
N GLY A 138 -16.63 -3.19 15.91
CA GLY A 138 -15.35 -3.65 15.37
C GLY A 138 -14.19 -2.77 15.83
N ARG A 139 -14.35 -1.44 15.82
CA ARG A 139 -13.33 -0.51 16.31
C ARG A 139 -13.06 -0.66 17.82
N LEU A 140 -14.12 -0.86 18.62
CA LEU A 140 -13.97 -1.10 20.05
C LEU A 140 -13.20 -2.40 20.29
N LEU A 141 -13.60 -3.49 19.64
CA LEU A 141 -12.92 -4.79 19.75
C LEU A 141 -11.47 -4.71 19.29
N PHE A 142 -11.21 -4.01 18.19
CA PHE A 142 -9.85 -3.80 17.68
C PHE A 142 -8.97 -3.01 18.66
N ARG A 143 -9.50 -1.90 19.21
CA ARG A 143 -8.80 -1.11 20.23
C ARG A 143 -8.53 -1.95 21.48
N SER A 144 -9.51 -2.70 21.97
CA SER A 144 -9.33 -3.60 23.12
C SER A 144 -8.31 -4.71 22.85
N PHE A 145 -8.34 -5.29 21.64
CA PHE A 145 -7.37 -6.29 21.22
C PHE A 145 -5.92 -5.77 21.26
N LEU A 146 -5.70 -4.52 20.86
CA LEU A 146 -4.38 -3.90 20.91
C LEU A 146 -4.01 -3.41 22.32
N ALA A 147 -4.98 -3.02 23.15
CA ALA A 147 -4.76 -2.52 24.51
C ALA A 147 -4.39 -3.63 25.49
N PHE A 148 -4.88 -4.86 25.30
CA PHE A 148 -4.65 -6.01 26.19
C PHE A 148 -3.81 -7.11 25.49
N PRO A 149 -2.52 -6.86 25.17
CA PRO A 149 -1.72 -7.75 24.31
C PRO A 149 -1.56 -9.16 24.89
N ALA A 150 -1.43 -9.32 26.21
CA ALA A 150 -1.29 -10.65 26.85
C ALA A 150 -2.55 -11.52 26.63
N ALA A 151 -3.73 -10.97 26.91
CA ALA A 151 -5.00 -11.67 26.69
C ALA A 151 -5.23 -11.97 25.20
N SER A 152 -4.89 -11.01 24.32
CA SER A 152 -5.01 -11.17 22.87
C SER A 152 -4.08 -12.25 22.31
N LEU A 153 -2.86 -12.38 22.84
CA LEU A 153 -1.93 -13.47 22.48
C LEU A 153 -2.43 -14.83 22.95
N GLN A 154 -3.01 -14.90 24.16
CA GLN A 154 -3.64 -16.12 24.64
C GLN A 154 -4.81 -16.54 23.75
N LEU A 155 -5.70 -15.61 23.41
CA LEU A 155 -6.80 -15.86 22.48
C LEU A 155 -6.28 -16.31 21.11
N ALA A 156 -5.31 -15.62 20.52
CA ALA A 156 -4.70 -16.02 19.24
C ALA A 156 -4.07 -17.42 19.30
N SER A 157 -3.43 -17.78 20.42
CA SER A 157 -2.87 -19.11 20.63
C SER A 157 -3.96 -20.20 20.67
N LEU A 158 -5.08 -19.93 21.36
CA LEU A 158 -6.23 -20.83 21.40
C LEU A 158 -6.84 -21.02 20.02
N LEU A 159 -7.08 -19.91 19.29
CA LEU A 159 -7.63 -19.97 17.93
C LEU A 159 -6.71 -20.71 16.95
N ARG A 160 -5.39 -20.60 17.12
CA ARG A 160 -4.43 -21.38 16.33
C ARG A 160 -4.51 -22.86 16.65
N ARG A 161 -4.58 -23.24 17.96
CA ARG A 161 -4.73 -24.65 18.39
C ARG A 161 -6.02 -25.27 17.87
N ALA A 162 -7.09 -24.47 17.82
CA ALA A 162 -8.38 -24.86 17.24
C ALA A 162 -8.42 -24.83 15.70
N HIS A 163 -7.28 -24.61 15.03
CA HIS A 163 -7.17 -24.47 13.56
C HIS A 163 -8.04 -23.38 12.94
N MET A 164 -8.53 -22.41 13.73
CA MET A 164 -9.36 -21.29 13.25
C MET A 164 -8.55 -20.19 12.59
N ILE A 165 -7.27 -20.05 12.93
CA ILE A 165 -6.33 -19.13 12.26
C ILE A 165 -5.07 -19.87 11.82
N SER A 166 -4.48 -19.44 10.70
CA SER A 166 -3.24 -20.02 10.20
C SER A 166 -2.04 -19.61 11.05
N THR A 167 -0.98 -20.43 11.01
CA THR A 167 0.30 -20.11 11.69
C THR A 167 0.86 -18.76 11.22
N SER A 168 0.70 -18.40 9.94
CA SER A 168 1.17 -17.12 9.40
C SER A 168 0.44 -15.93 10.04
N TYR A 169 -0.89 -16.01 10.18
CA TYR A 169 -1.66 -14.97 10.88
C TYR A 169 -1.31 -14.89 12.37
N TYR A 170 -1.10 -16.02 13.02
CA TYR A 170 -0.65 -16.07 14.43
C TYR A 170 0.72 -15.38 14.60
N MET A 171 1.70 -15.68 13.74
CA MET A 171 3.03 -15.07 13.80
C MET A 171 2.96 -13.54 13.56
N LEU A 172 2.18 -13.10 12.57
CA LEU A 172 1.98 -11.66 12.32
C LEU A 172 1.34 -10.97 13.54
N THR A 173 0.30 -11.58 14.12
CA THR A 173 -0.35 -11.08 15.33
C THR A 173 0.62 -10.98 16.51
N THR A 174 1.45 -12.00 16.71
CA THR A 174 2.46 -12.02 17.77
C THR A 174 3.48 -10.88 17.59
N GLN A 175 4.01 -10.73 16.38
CA GLN A 175 4.95 -9.65 16.05
C GLN A 175 4.36 -8.27 16.35
N VAL A 176 3.10 -8.04 15.97
CA VAL A 176 2.43 -6.76 16.23
C VAL A 176 2.22 -6.52 17.72
N LEU A 177 1.74 -7.54 18.46
CA LEU A 177 1.35 -7.38 19.86
C LEU A 177 2.54 -7.30 20.82
N GLN A 178 3.70 -7.83 20.46
CA GLN A 178 4.89 -7.79 21.32
C GLN A 178 5.52 -6.41 21.46
N HIS A 179 5.36 -5.52 20.47
CA HIS A 179 6.01 -4.21 20.44
C HIS A 179 5.00 -3.07 20.58
N ASN A 180 5.17 -2.24 21.60
CA ASN A 180 4.27 -1.12 21.90
C ASN A 180 4.17 -0.13 20.74
N ALA A 181 5.30 0.24 20.14
CA ALA A 181 5.34 1.16 19.00
C ALA A 181 4.56 0.61 17.79
N THR A 182 4.70 -0.69 17.49
CA THR A 182 3.98 -1.35 16.39
C THR A 182 2.47 -1.40 16.63
N ARG A 183 2.04 -1.66 17.89
CA ARG A 183 0.62 -1.64 18.26
C ARG A 183 0.01 -0.25 18.09
N GLU A 184 0.71 0.78 18.59
CA GLU A 184 0.23 2.16 18.47
C GLU A 184 0.18 2.61 17.01
N GLN A 185 1.18 2.27 16.22
CA GLN A 185 1.18 2.53 14.79
C GLN A 185 0.00 1.85 14.10
N LEU A 186 -0.29 0.58 14.40
CA LEU A 186 -1.42 -0.13 13.84
C LEU A 186 -2.76 0.49 14.23
N ARG A 187 -2.87 0.89 15.51
CA ARG A 187 -4.06 1.55 16.07
C ARG A 187 -4.41 2.84 15.32
N LEU A 188 -3.39 3.56 14.84
CA LEU A 188 -3.56 4.83 14.11
C LEU A 188 -3.66 4.62 12.59
N ALA A 189 -2.76 3.84 12.00
CA ALA A 189 -2.64 3.72 10.55
C ALA A 189 -3.81 2.95 9.91
N TRP A 190 -4.28 1.86 10.51
CA TRP A 190 -5.36 1.06 9.91
C TRP A 190 -6.67 1.83 9.77
N PRO A 191 -7.19 2.50 10.82
CA PRO A 191 -8.38 3.34 10.67
C PRO A 191 -8.15 4.51 9.70
N CYS A 192 -6.97 5.16 9.76
CA CYS A 192 -6.62 6.29 8.89
C CYS A 192 -6.81 5.93 7.39
N LEU A 193 -6.38 4.74 6.97
CA LEU A 193 -6.46 4.28 5.58
C LEU A 193 -7.78 3.56 5.24
N SER A 194 -8.72 3.45 6.18
CA SER A 194 -9.94 2.67 5.99
C SER A 194 -10.89 3.23 4.93
N ARG A 195 -10.81 4.52 4.63
CA ARG A 195 -11.64 5.17 3.61
C ARG A 195 -11.17 4.90 2.17
N LEU A 196 -10.00 4.30 2.01
CA LEU A 196 -9.36 4.00 0.71
C LEU A 196 -9.70 2.58 0.20
N VAL A 197 -10.89 2.08 0.51
CA VAL A 197 -11.36 0.76 0.04
C VAL A 197 -12.47 0.96 -0.98
N TYR A 198 -12.28 0.43 -2.17
CA TYR A 198 -13.20 0.55 -3.30
C TYR A 198 -13.58 -0.82 -3.85
N ARG A 199 -14.70 -0.89 -4.56
CA ARG A 199 -15.12 -2.10 -5.26
C ARG A 199 -14.16 -2.39 -6.41
N PRO A 200 -13.66 -3.63 -6.54
CA PRO A 200 -12.73 -4.00 -7.60
C PRO A 200 -13.25 -3.69 -9.02
N GLU A 201 -14.55 -3.90 -9.25
CA GLU A 201 -15.19 -3.67 -10.55
C GLU A 201 -15.09 -2.19 -10.95
N TYR A 202 -15.27 -1.28 -9.99
CA TYR A 202 -15.12 0.14 -10.23
C TYR A 202 -13.67 0.51 -10.62
N LEU A 203 -12.68 -0.01 -9.88
CA LEU A 203 -11.26 0.25 -10.16
C LEU A 203 -10.86 -0.31 -11.53
N ARG A 204 -11.33 -1.49 -11.89
CA ARG A 204 -11.13 -2.09 -13.21
C ARG A 204 -11.73 -1.24 -14.32
N ALA A 205 -12.92 -0.70 -14.13
CA ALA A 205 -13.55 0.21 -15.10
C ALA A 205 -12.75 1.50 -15.28
N VAL A 206 -12.17 2.07 -14.21
CA VAL A 206 -11.28 3.23 -14.28
C VAL A 206 -10.02 2.89 -15.07
N ILE A 207 -9.35 1.77 -14.77
CA ILE A 207 -8.15 1.32 -15.49
C ILE A 207 -8.43 1.19 -16.99
N SER A 208 -9.52 0.51 -17.36
CA SER A 208 -9.90 0.33 -18.77
C SER A 208 -10.22 1.67 -19.46
N ARG A 209 -11.04 2.52 -18.81
CA ARG A 209 -11.49 3.81 -19.40
C ARG A 209 -10.33 4.75 -19.71
N HIS A 210 -9.34 4.81 -18.81
CA HIS A 210 -8.21 5.73 -18.93
C HIS A 210 -6.96 5.06 -19.51
N SER A 211 -7.09 3.80 -19.98
CA SER A 211 -5.99 3.01 -20.58
C SER A 211 -4.72 3.00 -19.72
N VAL A 212 -4.89 2.92 -18.39
CA VAL A 212 -3.78 2.92 -17.45
C VAL A 212 -3.03 1.58 -17.55
N LYS A 213 -1.72 1.64 -17.74
CA LYS A 213 -0.86 0.44 -17.71
C LYS A 213 -0.77 -0.08 -16.29
N LEU A 214 -1.26 -1.29 -16.05
CA LEU A 214 -1.18 -1.96 -14.75
C LEU A 214 -0.14 -3.09 -14.77
N LEU A 215 0.86 -2.98 -13.90
CA LEU A 215 1.86 -4.03 -13.66
C LEU A 215 1.60 -4.59 -12.26
N LEU A 216 1.16 -5.84 -12.16
CA LEU A 216 0.81 -6.45 -10.87
C LEU A 216 1.69 -7.67 -10.59
N PHE A 217 2.46 -7.58 -9.51
CA PHE A 217 3.35 -8.64 -9.02
C PHE A 217 2.81 -9.22 -7.72
N MET A 218 2.66 -10.56 -7.67
CA MET A 218 2.22 -11.29 -6.47
C MET A 218 3.18 -12.43 -6.14
N GLY A 219 3.30 -12.76 -4.85
CA GLY A 219 4.14 -13.87 -4.41
C GLY A 219 3.39 -15.19 -4.45
N SER A 220 3.97 -16.26 -5.06
CA SER A 220 3.36 -17.60 -5.12
C SER A 220 3.10 -18.21 -3.74
N ARG A 221 3.94 -17.85 -2.75
CA ARG A 221 3.87 -18.32 -1.37
C ARG A 221 3.27 -17.28 -0.40
N ASP A 222 2.68 -16.20 -0.94
CA ASP A 222 2.01 -15.19 -0.11
C ASP A 222 0.68 -15.76 0.43
N ARG A 223 0.63 -15.94 1.75
CA ARG A 223 -0.55 -16.43 2.47
C ARG A 223 -1.42 -15.30 3.02
N VAL A 224 -0.94 -14.06 3.00
CA VAL A 224 -1.68 -12.86 3.42
C VAL A 224 -2.51 -12.34 2.27
N LEU A 225 -1.88 -12.16 1.10
CA LEU A 225 -2.51 -11.69 -0.13
C LEU A 225 -2.18 -12.67 -1.28
N PRO A 226 -2.93 -13.77 -1.38
CA PRO A 226 -2.62 -14.86 -2.31
C PRO A 226 -2.77 -14.42 -3.79
N PRO A 227 -1.98 -15.01 -4.72
CA PRO A 227 -1.95 -14.64 -6.14
C PRO A 227 -3.32 -14.70 -6.84
N ARG A 228 -4.24 -15.52 -6.35
CA ARG A 228 -5.62 -15.62 -6.88
C ARG A 228 -6.33 -14.26 -6.90
N LEU A 229 -6.05 -13.38 -5.92
CA LEU A 229 -6.63 -12.03 -5.86
C LEU A 229 -6.18 -11.19 -7.05
N GLY A 230 -4.89 -11.23 -7.38
CA GLY A 230 -4.32 -10.55 -8.54
C GLY A 230 -4.87 -11.09 -9.85
N ARG A 231 -4.91 -12.42 -10.01
CA ARG A 231 -5.48 -13.07 -11.20
C ARG A 231 -6.93 -12.65 -11.43
N ASN A 232 -7.75 -12.68 -10.39
CA ASN A 232 -9.17 -12.27 -10.49
C ASN A 232 -9.30 -10.78 -10.85
N PHE A 233 -8.45 -9.93 -10.26
CA PHE A 233 -8.48 -8.49 -10.51
C PHE A 233 -8.07 -8.13 -11.93
N THR A 234 -7.07 -8.79 -12.51
CA THR A 234 -6.53 -8.49 -13.85
C THR A 234 -7.25 -9.21 -15.00
N ASN A 235 -8.06 -10.22 -14.70
CA ASN A 235 -8.77 -11.00 -15.71
C ASN A 235 -9.64 -10.10 -16.62
N GLY A 236 -9.39 -10.13 -17.96
CA GLY A 236 -10.11 -9.31 -18.93
C GLY A 236 -9.73 -7.81 -18.94
N LEU A 237 -8.62 -7.41 -18.29
CA LEU A 237 -8.04 -6.07 -18.43
C LEU A 237 -6.90 -6.10 -19.45
N ASN A 238 -7.10 -5.53 -20.66
CA ASN A 238 -6.11 -5.55 -21.75
C ASN A 238 -4.82 -4.79 -21.42
N SER A 239 -4.90 -3.75 -20.57
CA SER A 239 -3.75 -2.93 -20.15
C SER A 239 -3.05 -3.49 -18.92
N ALA A 240 -3.44 -4.66 -18.40
CA ALA A 240 -2.88 -5.26 -17.21
C ALA A 240 -1.94 -6.42 -17.53
N HIS A 241 -0.76 -6.39 -16.88
CA HIS A 241 0.22 -7.48 -16.89
C HIS A 241 0.35 -8.07 -15.49
N PHE A 242 0.12 -9.37 -15.36
CA PHE A 242 0.13 -10.07 -14.07
C PHE A 242 1.31 -11.04 -13.99
N PHE A 243 2.11 -10.91 -12.93
CA PHE A 243 3.32 -11.69 -12.69
C PHE A 243 3.24 -12.38 -11.33
N VAL A 244 3.69 -13.62 -11.27
CA VAL A 244 3.82 -14.39 -10.01
C VAL A 244 5.29 -14.72 -9.80
N LEU A 245 5.83 -14.25 -8.65
CA LEU A 245 7.21 -14.50 -8.25
C LEU A 245 7.26 -15.59 -7.19
N GLU A 246 8.32 -16.39 -7.16
CA GLU A 246 8.53 -17.43 -6.13
C GLU A 246 8.99 -16.84 -4.79
N LYS A 247 8.16 -15.95 -4.24
CA LYS A 247 8.36 -15.20 -2.99
C LYS A 247 7.15 -15.33 -2.08
N GLY A 248 7.32 -14.94 -0.82
CA GLY A 248 6.22 -14.72 0.13
C GLY A 248 5.59 -13.34 -0.05
N HIS A 249 5.07 -12.78 1.07
CA HIS A 249 4.48 -11.43 1.06
C HIS A 249 5.52 -10.35 0.72
N ARG A 250 6.75 -10.45 1.24
CA ARG A 250 7.88 -9.61 0.82
C ARG A 250 8.37 -10.10 -0.54
N ILE A 251 7.90 -9.47 -1.63
CA ILE A 251 8.13 -9.95 -2.98
C ILE A 251 9.33 -9.32 -3.68
N PHE A 252 9.89 -8.25 -3.15
CA PHE A 252 11.06 -7.57 -3.72
C PHE A 252 12.18 -7.42 -2.69
N ASP A 253 13.41 -7.46 -3.19
CA ASP A 253 14.66 -7.27 -2.49
C ASP A 253 15.73 -6.81 -3.51
N ALA A 254 16.96 -6.59 -3.08
CA ALA A 254 18.05 -6.18 -3.97
C ALA A 254 18.29 -7.18 -5.13
N ALA A 255 18.01 -8.48 -4.91
CA ALA A 255 18.26 -9.51 -5.92
C ALA A 255 17.27 -9.49 -7.09
N ASN A 256 16.02 -9.05 -6.88
CA ASN A 256 14.99 -9.07 -7.91
C ASN A 256 14.41 -7.69 -8.29
N ALA A 257 14.89 -6.62 -7.65
CA ALA A 257 14.46 -5.26 -7.97
C ALA A 257 14.69 -4.91 -9.45
N ALA A 258 15.81 -5.33 -10.03
CA ALA A 258 16.11 -5.15 -11.46
C ALA A 258 15.06 -5.81 -12.37
N GLN A 259 14.63 -7.04 -12.04
CA GLN A 259 13.61 -7.77 -12.79
C GLN A 259 12.28 -7.04 -12.78
N ILE A 260 11.84 -6.54 -11.61
CA ILE A 260 10.58 -5.80 -11.48
C ILE A 260 10.68 -4.44 -12.21
N ALA A 261 11.80 -3.72 -12.01
CA ALA A 261 12.06 -2.42 -12.63
C ALA A 261 12.02 -2.48 -14.17
N LYS A 262 12.55 -3.55 -14.77
CA LYS A 262 12.55 -3.76 -16.22
C LYS A 262 11.15 -3.62 -16.84
N HIS A 263 10.11 -4.10 -16.17
CA HIS A 263 8.73 -4.01 -16.68
C HIS A 263 8.15 -2.59 -16.62
N LEU A 264 8.68 -1.76 -15.73
CA LEU A 264 8.31 -0.34 -15.63
C LEU A 264 9.00 0.50 -16.73
N LEU A 265 10.15 0.02 -17.23
CA LEU A 265 10.92 0.70 -18.28
C LEU A 265 10.43 0.39 -19.71
N GLN A 266 9.67 -0.67 -19.88
CA GLN A 266 9.01 -1.08 -21.13
C GLN A 266 7.69 -0.33 -21.32
#